data_5bfac935144cb332263e422614ea34c3
#
_entry.id   5bfac935144cb332263e422614ea34c3
#
_cell.length_a   1.000
_cell.length_b   1.000
_cell.length_c   1.000
_cell.angle_alpha   90.00
_cell.angle_beta   90.00
_cell.angle_gamma   90.00
#
_symmetry.space_group_name_H-M   'P 1'
#
loop_
_entity.id
_entity.type
_entity.pdbx_description
1 polymer ?
#
loop_
_entity_poly.entity_id
_entity_poly.type
_entity_poly.pdbx_seq_one_letter_code
_entity_poly.pdbx_strand_id
1 'polypeptide(L)'
;MRAAADAAELWEARLAATGMLPGLEALPTVLLVLEKYTLRVVFANPAAEALLALSRRSLSQMTWNDVFTNGDVLASTMSELIGNHFQSTRLDLVLERTAQEPLHTHAIVAAPEAAPDFVIVELIENEQKLKNEREERIIDQALMNKQLIRNLAHEIKNPLGGIRGAAQLLEFELEQRELREYTQVIIKESDRLQTLVDRLLEPHRHPYIATDVNIHEVCERVRSVVLAEFPQGLSIERDYDVSLPDFRGDKEQLIQALLNIVRNGAEALREQIARGDARIVLRTRVARKITIAKRLHKLALELHVIDNGPGIPADIRDRIFYPLVSGRDGGSGLGLTLAQSFVQRHDGLIECESRPGRTDFRILLPLG
;
A
#
# COMPACT_ATOMS: atom_id res chain seq x y z
N MET A 1 -43.04 12.56 -5.58
CA MET A 1 -43.07 11.57 -4.48
C MET A 1 -44.06 10.41 -4.73
N ARG A 2 -45.31 10.57 -5.14
CA ARG A 2 -46.24 9.44 -5.44
C ARG A 2 -45.73 8.52 -6.56
N ALA A 3 -45.29 9.05 -7.72
CA ALA A 3 -44.83 8.23 -8.86
C ALA A 3 -43.61 7.37 -8.56
N ALA A 4 -42.75 7.76 -7.62
CA ALA A 4 -41.56 7.01 -7.22
C ALA A 4 -41.89 5.82 -6.28
N ALA A 5 -42.87 5.98 -5.42
CA ALA A 5 -43.41 4.89 -4.60
C ALA A 5 -44.08 3.85 -5.49
N ASP A 6 -44.81 4.29 -6.51
CA ASP A 6 -45.51 3.41 -7.45
C ASP A 6 -44.55 2.52 -8.28
N ALA A 7 -43.38 3.04 -8.69
CA ALA A 7 -42.39 2.26 -9.49
C ALA A 7 -41.66 1.19 -8.65
N ALA A 8 -41.29 1.53 -7.42
CA ALA A 8 -40.64 0.59 -6.50
C ALA A 8 -41.62 -0.51 -6.07
N GLU A 9 -42.86 -0.13 -5.72
CA GLU A 9 -43.93 -1.09 -5.41
C GLU A 9 -44.25 -2.02 -6.59
N LEU A 10 -44.28 -1.49 -7.82
CA LEU A 10 -44.53 -2.28 -9.04
C LEU A 10 -43.40 -3.30 -9.27
N TRP A 11 -42.14 -2.92 -9.05
CA TRP A 11 -41.00 -3.82 -9.17
C TRP A 11 -41.00 -4.89 -8.09
N GLU A 12 -41.18 -4.51 -6.83
CA GLU A 12 -41.27 -5.47 -5.72
C GLU A 12 -42.46 -6.44 -5.87
N ALA A 13 -43.61 -5.95 -6.31
CA ALA A 13 -44.77 -6.80 -6.58
C ALA A 13 -44.52 -7.81 -7.70
N ARG A 14 -43.82 -7.42 -8.77
CA ARG A 14 -43.43 -8.34 -9.85
C ARG A 14 -42.42 -9.41 -9.37
N LEU A 15 -41.42 -9.04 -8.58
CA LEU A 15 -40.47 -9.97 -8.02
C LEU A 15 -41.10 -10.91 -6.98
N ALA A 16 -41.97 -10.39 -6.13
CA ALA A 16 -42.70 -11.21 -5.17
C ALA A 16 -43.57 -12.25 -5.85
N ALA A 17 -44.25 -11.87 -6.95
CA ALA A 17 -45.06 -12.80 -7.74
C ALA A 17 -44.26 -13.94 -8.40
N THR A 18 -42.96 -13.72 -8.66
CA THR A 18 -42.08 -14.74 -9.25
C THR A 18 -41.26 -15.51 -8.21
N GLY A 19 -41.31 -15.14 -6.93
CA GLY A 19 -40.48 -15.73 -5.87
C GLY A 19 -38.97 -15.44 -6.00
N MET A 20 -38.57 -14.50 -6.85
CA MET A 20 -37.14 -14.20 -7.12
C MET A 20 -36.52 -13.21 -6.12
N LEU A 21 -37.34 -12.45 -5.39
CA LEU A 21 -36.86 -11.41 -4.47
C LEU A 21 -35.87 -11.91 -3.42
N PRO A 22 -36.10 -13.06 -2.73
CA PRO A 22 -35.12 -13.58 -1.77
C PRO A 22 -33.79 -13.96 -2.39
N GLY A 23 -33.80 -14.41 -3.65
CA GLY A 23 -32.56 -14.74 -4.39
C GLY A 23 -31.72 -13.49 -4.70
N LEU A 24 -32.34 -12.40 -5.12
CA LEU A 24 -31.66 -11.13 -5.40
C LEU A 24 -31.12 -10.48 -4.12
N GLU A 25 -31.83 -10.62 -3.01
CA GLU A 25 -31.37 -10.13 -1.70
C GLU A 25 -30.17 -10.92 -1.15
N ALA A 26 -30.05 -12.20 -1.48
CA ALA A 26 -28.96 -13.06 -1.03
C ALA A 26 -27.67 -12.94 -1.88
N LEU A 27 -27.70 -12.21 -3.00
CA LEU A 27 -26.52 -12.05 -3.84
C LEU A 27 -25.42 -11.26 -3.10
N PRO A 28 -24.17 -11.76 -3.11
CA PRO A 28 -23.05 -11.07 -2.49
C PRO A 28 -22.55 -9.88 -3.30
N THR A 29 -22.91 -9.80 -4.59
CA THR A 29 -22.59 -8.69 -5.48
C THR A 29 -23.59 -7.55 -5.32
N VAL A 30 -23.14 -6.32 -5.54
CA VAL A 30 -24.01 -5.14 -5.48
C VAL A 30 -24.99 -5.16 -6.63
N LEU A 31 -26.26 -5.16 -6.32
CA LEU A 31 -27.34 -5.13 -7.30
C LEU A 31 -28.21 -3.90 -7.09
N LEU A 32 -28.33 -3.09 -8.14
CA LEU A 32 -29.23 -1.95 -8.22
C LEU A 32 -30.18 -2.15 -9.39
N VAL A 33 -31.44 -1.79 -9.21
CA VAL A 33 -32.39 -1.69 -10.30
C VAL A 33 -32.79 -0.23 -10.44
N LEU A 34 -32.70 0.26 -11.66
CA LEU A 34 -32.98 1.65 -12.00
C LEU A 34 -34.17 1.74 -12.95
N GLU A 35 -34.95 2.77 -12.80
CA GLU A 35 -35.95 3.16 -13.80
C GLU A 35 -35.20 3.68 -15.05
N LYS A 36 -35.52 3.17 -16.22
CA LYS A 36 -34.75 3.32 -17.46
C LYS A 36 -34.51 4.78 -17.88
N TYR A 37 -35.49 5.65 -17.72
CA TYR A 37 -35.42 7.03 -18.25
C TYR A 37 -34.96 8.05 -17.21
N THR A 38 -35.29 7.82 -15.94
CA THR A 38 -34.93 8.74 -14.87
C THR A 38 -33.68 8.36 -14.13
N LEU A 39 -33.19 7.12 -14.35
CA LEU A 39 -32.07 6.48 -13.63
C LEU A 39 -32.28 6.49 -12.10
N ARG A 40 -33.55 6.55 -11.65
CA ARG A 40 -33.89 6.48 -10.24
C ARG A 40 -33.74 5.05 -9.74
N VAL A 41 -33.16 4.91 -8.55
CA VAL A 41 -33.03 3.62 -7.87
C VAL A 41 -34.42 3.15 -7.41
N VAL A 42 -34.87 2.00 -7.88
CA VAL A 42 -36.14 1.37 -7.46
C VAL A 42 -35.92 0.16 -6.56
N PHE A 43 -34.72 -0.44 -6.64
CA PHE A 43 -34.35 -1.55 -5.78
C PHE A 43 -32.81 -1.53 -5.53
N ALA A 44 -32.43 -1.89 -4.32
CA ALA A 44 -31.05 -2.11 -3.90
C ALA A 44 -31.00 -3.32 -2.96
N ASN A 45 -30.08 -4.25 -3.20
CA ASN A 45 -29.88 -5.38 -2.31
C ASN A 45 -29.02 -5.00 -1.08
N PRO A 46 -28.94 -5.86 -0.04
CA PRO A 46 -28.13 -5.58 1.15
C PRO A 46 -26.64 -5.33 0.86
N ALA A 47 -26.07 -5.94 -0.19
CA ALA A 47 -24.70 -5.67 -0.61
C ALA A 47 -24.52 -4.23 -1.12
N ALA A 48 -25.54 -3.67 -1.80
CA ALA A 48 -25.55 -2.27 -2.24
C ALA A 48 -25.64 -1.31 -1.04
N GLU A 49 -26.46 -1.61 -0.05
CA GLU A 49 -26.55 -0.80 1.18
C GLU A 49 -25.22 -0.77 1.93
N ALA A 50 -24.54 -1.91 2.05
CA ALA A 50 -23.26 -2.02 2.72
C ALA A 50 -22.13 -1.25 1.98
N LEU A 51 -22.02 -1.42 0.66
CA LEU A 51 -20.98 -0.78 -0.14
C LEU A 51 -21.16 0.74 -0.23
N LEU A 52 -22.39 1.19 -0.39
CA LEU A 52 -22.72 2.61 -0.56
C LEU A 52 -22.91 3.34 0.78
N ALA A 53 -22.96 2.60 1.89
CA ALA A 53 -23.25 3.12 3.24
C ALA A 53 -24.56 3.94 3.30
N LEU A 54 -25.56 3.57 2.49
CA LEU A 54 -26.86 4.19 2.38
C LEU A 54 -27.97 3.14 2.57
N SER A 55 -29.03 3.51 3.29
CA SER A 55 -30.17 2.61 3.44
C SER A 55 -30.96 2.48 2.13
N ARG A 56 -31.63 1.34 1.89
CA ARG A 56 -32.54 1.14 0.75
C ARG A 56 -33.56 2.27 0.62
N ARG A 57 -34.10 2.73 1.75
CA ARG A 57 -35.05 3.85 1.78
C ARG A 57 -34.44 5.17 1.29
N SER A 58 -33.17 5.43 1.60
CA SER A 58 -32.44 6.60 1.10
C SER A 58 -32.16 6.45 -0.39
N LEU A 59 -31.65 5.28 -0.80
CA LEU A 59 -31.36 4.97 -2.20
C LEU A 59 -32.57 5.09 -3.11
N SER A 60 -33.75 4.64 -2.67
CA SER A 60 -34.98 4.72 -3.48
C SER A 60 -35.51 6.16 -3.72
N GLN A 61 -34.93 7.14 -3.03
CA GLN A 61 -35.23 8.57 -3.25
C GLN A 61 -34.19 9.25 -4.15
N MET A 62 -33.12 8.55 -4.54
CA MET A 62 -31.98 9.06 -5.28
C MET A 62 -31.98 8.56 -6.73
N THR A 63 -31.34 9.32 -7.59
CA THR A 63 -30.97 8.87 -8.93
C THR A 63 -29.55 8.34 -8.91
N TRP A 64 -29.14 7.65 -9.97
CA TRP A 64 -27.75 7.21 -10.15
C TRP A 64 -26.74 8.37 -10.01
N ASN A 65 -27.09 9.54 -10.57
CA ASN A 65 -26.23 10.73 -10.51
C ASN A 65 -26.17 11.39 -9.12
N ASP A 66 -27.16 11.11 -8.24
CA ASP A 66 -27.08 11.55 -6.84
C ASP A 66 -26.17 10.65 -6.00
N VAL A 67 -26.02 9.39 -6.40
CA VAL A 67 -25.15 8.41 -5.73
C VAL A 67 -23.69 8.55 -6.19
N PHE A 68 -23.48 8.79 -7.49
CA PHE A 68 -22.15 8.85 -8.11
C PHE A 68 -21.96 10.19 -8.83
N THR A 69 -20.90 10.91 -8.51
CA THR A 69 -20.60 12.25 -9.06
C THR A 69 -20.24 12.23 -10.55
N ASN A 70 -19.77 11.09 -11.06
CA ASN A 70 -19.45 10.87 -12.46
C ASN A 70 -20.47 9.94 -13.17
N GLY A 71 -21.74 10.03 -12.78
CA GLY A 71 -22.81 9.14 -13.25
C GLY A 71 -23.12 9.20 -14.77
N ASP A 72 -22.66 10.22 -15.47
CA ASP A 72 -22.88 10.41 -16.93
C ASP A 72 -22.36 9.25 -17.80
N VAL A 73 -21.35 8.51 -17.31
CA VAL A 73 -20.80 7.35 -18.00
C VAL A 73 -21.85 6.25 -18.16
N LEU A 74 -22.70 6.03 -17.15
CA LEU A 74 -23.79 5.05 -17.25
C LEU A 74 -24.87 5.51 -18.25
N ALA A 75 -25.18 6.79 -18.26
CA ALA A 75 -26.19 7.35 -19.16
C ALA A 75 -25.79 7.19 -20.66
N SER A 76 -24.51 7.39 -20.99
CA SER A 76 -23.99 7.16 -22.33
C SER A 76 -24.06 5.68 -22.74
N THR A 77 -23.66 4.79 -21.85
CA THR A 77 -23.72 3.32 -22.05
C THR A 77 -25.15 2.85 -22.22
N MET A 78 -26.10 3.40 -21.45
CA MET A 78 -27.53 3.11 -21.59
C MET A 78 -28.07 3.50 -22.95
N SER A 79 -27.65 4.66 -23.50
CA SER A 79 -28.04 5.10 -24.83
C SER A 79 -27.57 4.13 -25.92
N GLU A 80 -26.37 3.58 -25.76
CA GLU A 80 -25.81 2.57 -26.68
C GLU A 80 -26.53 1.23 -26.58
N LEU A 81 -26.88 0.77 -25.36
CA LEU A 81 -27.66 -0.44 -25.14
C LEU A 81 -29.02 -0.36 -25.82
N ILE A 82 -29.70 0.76 -25.65
CA ILE A 82 -31.03 0.99 -26.22
C ILE A 82 -30.97 1.04 -27.75
N GLY A 83 -29.92 1.70 -28.31
CA GLY A 83 -29.76 1.86 -29.76
C GLY A 83 -29.36 0.57 -30.48
N ASN A 84 -28.64 -0.32 -29.84
CA ASN A 84 -28.05 -1.52 -30.47
C ASN A 84 -28.78 -2.84 -30.15
N HIS A 85 -29.92 -2.81 -29.48
CA HIS A 85 -30.71 -3.99 -29.08
C HIS A 85 -29.93 -5.06 -28.30
N PHE A 86 -28.90 -4.69 -27.56
CA PHE A 86 -28.19 -5.61 -26.68
C PHE A 86 -28.97 -5.81 -25.38
N GLN A 87 -29.09 -7.05 -24.93
CA GLN A 87 -29.74 -7.37 -23.66
C GLN A 87 -28.87 -7.04 -22.44
N SER A 88 -27.55 -7.05 -22.59
CA SER A 88 -26.60 -6.68 -21.55
C SER A 88 -25.26 -6.20 -22.12
N THR A 89 -24.57 -5.37 -21.37
CA THR A 89 -23.20 -4.95 -21.63
C THR A 89 -22.35 -5.03 -20.38
N ARG A 90 -21.04 -5.14 -20.57
CA ARG A 90 -20.05 -5.16 -19.49
C ARG A 90 -19.06 -4.04 -19.71
N LEU A 91 -18.74 -3.31 -18.65
CA LEU A 91 -17.80 -2.20 -18.71
C LEU A 91 -17.07 -2.03 -17.38
N ASP A 92 -15.83 -1.58 -17.46
CA ASP A 92 -15.07 -1.16 -16.29
C ASP A 92 -15.41 0.30 -15.97
N LEU A 93 -15.85 0.56 -14.74
CA LEU A 93 -16.21 1.88 -14.26
C LEU A 93 -15.37 2.24 -13.04
N VAL A 94 -14.94 3.48 -13.00
CA VAL A 94 -14.47 4.12 -11.78
C VAL A 94 -15.58 5.05 -11.31
N LEU A 95 -16.28 4.67 -10.26
CA LEU A 95 -17.42 5.41 -9.73
C LEU A 95 -16.94 6.30 -8.58
N GLU A 96 -17.08 7.61 -8.75
CA GLU A 96 -16.74 8.59 -7.72
C GLU A 96 -17.91 8.77 -6.75
N ARG A 97 -17.61 8.69 -5.46
CA ARG A 97 -18.58 8.83 -4.36
C ARG A 97 -18.23 10.06 -3.52
N THR A 98 -19.26 10.77 -3.06
CA THR A 98 -19.06 11.94 -2.19
C THR A 98 -18.38 11.51 -0.87
N ALA A 99 -17.26 12.14 -0.54
CA ALA A 99 -16.48 11.91 0.69
C ALA A 99 -15.97 10.47 0.92
N GLN A 100 -15.87 9.65 -0.13
CA GLN A 100 -15.31 8.30 -0.09
C GLN A 100 -14.30 8.10 -1.22
N GLU A 101 -13.46 7.06 -1.10
CA GLU A 101 -12.52 6.71 -2.16
C GLU A 101 -13.27 6.27 -3.43
N PRO A 102 -12.72 6.55 -4.63
CA PRO A 102 -13.29 6.08 -5.89
C PRO A 102 -13.45 4.56 -5.89
N LEU A 103 -14.57 4.09 -6.42
CA LEU A 103 -14.91 2.67 -6.49
C LEU A 103 -14.58 2.12 -7.88
N HIS A 104 -13.58 1.28 -7.96
CA HIS A 104 -13.24 0.55 -9.20
C HIS A 104 -14.12 -0.69 -9.32
N THR A 105 -15.00 -0.71 -10.32
CA THR A 105 -15.98 -1.77 -10.50
C THR A 105 -15.95 -2.32 -11.90
N HIS A 106 -16.27 -3.61 -12.01
CA HIS A 106 -16.75 -4.21 -13.23
C HIS A 106 -18.28 -4.19 -13.19
N ALA A 107 -18.90 -3.35 -14.02
CA ALA A 107 -20.34 -3.19 -14.09
C ALA A 107 -20.92 -4.07 -15.19
N ILE A 108 -22.01 -4.77 -14.86
CA ILE A 108 -22.86 -5.46 -15.82
C ILE A 108 -24.19 -4.71 -15.85
N VAL A 109 -24.53 -4.15 -17.00
CA VAL A 109 -25.75 -3.41 -17.21
C VAL A 109 -26.65 -4.24 -18.12
N ALA A 110 -27.85 -4.56 -17.65
CA ALA A 110 -28.81 -5.38 -18.39
C ALA A 110 -30.18 -4.69 -18.48
N ALA A 111 -30.78 -4.76 -19.66
CA ALA A 111 -32.15 -4.30 -19.92
C ALA A 111 -33.03 -5.53 -20.20
N PRO A 112 -33.73 -6.07 -19.18
CA PRO A 112 -34.49 -7.30 -19.34
C PRO A 112 -35.76 -7.08 -20.18
N GLU A 113 -35.99 -7.96 -21.17
CA GLU A 113 -37.19 -7.89 -22.02
C GLU A 113 -38.51 -8.01 -21.22
N ALA A 114 -38.47 -8.79 -20.13
CA ALA A 114 -39.65 -8.97 -19.24
C ALA A 114 -39.98 -7.72 -18.43
N ALA A 115 -39.08 -6.73 -18.35
CA ALA A 115 -39.27 -5.49 -17.61
C ALA A 115 -38.60 -4.31 -18.35
N PRO A 116 -39.17 -3.86 -19.51
CA PRO A 116 -38.52 -2.94 -20.43
C PRO A 116 -38.30 -1.52 -19.86
N ASP A 117 -39.04 -1.19 -18.78
CA ASP A 117 -38.95 0.11 -18.11
C ASP A 117 -37.81 0.17 -17.06
N PHE A 118 -37.11 -0.94 -16.83
CA PHE A 118 -36.07 -1.04 -15.81
C PHE A 118 -34.74 -1.49 -16.39
N VAL A 119 -33.68 -1.14 -15.68
CA VAL A 119 -32.33 -1.54 -15.95
C VAL A 119 -31.73 -2.12 -14.69
N ILE A 120 -31.10 -3.25 -14.83
CA ILE A 120 -30.38 -3.94 -13.76
C ILE A 120 -28.90 -3.56 -13.90
N VAL A 121 -28.32 -3.07 -12.83
CA VAL A 121 -26.90 -2.78 -12.72
C VAL A 121 -26.29 -3.64 -11.61
N GLU A 122 -25.44 -4.56 -12.01
CA GLU A 122 -24.63 -5.34 -11.09
C GLU A 122 -23.21 -4.73 -11.05
N LEU A 123 -22.75 -4.39 -9.83
CA LEU A 123 -21.40 -3.87 -9.61
C LEU A 123 -20.60 -4.93 -8.87
N ILE A 124 -19.48 -5.33 -9.47
CA ILE A 124 -18.51 -6.24 -8.88
C ILE A 124 -17.27 -5.43 -8.58
N GLU A 125 -16.92 -5.31 -7.30
CA GLU A 125 -15.72 -4.59 -6.89
C GLU A 125 -14.47 -5.27 -7.45
N ASN A 126 -13.64 -4.50 -8.14
CA ASN A 126 -12.42 -5.02 -8.75
C ASN A 126 -11.22 -4.81 -7.81
N GLU A 127 -11.25 -5.51 -6.66
CA GLU A 127 -10.15 -5.49 -5.69
C GLU A 127 -8.79 -5.83 -6.33
N GLN A 128 -8.78 -6.72 -7.32
CA GLN A 128 -7.55 -7.12 -7.99
C GLN A 128 -6.93 -5.98 -8.81
N LYS A 129 -7.77 -5.16 -9.44
CA LYS A 129 -7.31 -3.98 -10.19
C LYS A 129 -6.74 -2.92 -9.25
N LEU A 130 -7.40 -2.66 -8.14
CA LEU A 130 -6.90 -1.75 -7.10
C LEU A 130 -5.57 -2.21 -6.51
N LYS A 131 -5.43 -3.51 -6.22
CA LYS A 131 -4.17 -4.08 -5.77
C LYS A 131 -3.08 -3.92 -6.82
N ASN A 132 -3.37 -4.25 -8.08
CA ASN A 132 -2.42 -4.12 -9.17
C ASN A 132 -1.98 -2.66 -9.38
N GLU A 133 -2.89 -1.69 -9.33
CA GLU A 133 -2.57 -0.26 -9.46
C GLU A 133 -1.73 0.26 -8.27
N ARG A 134 -2.01 -0.21 -7.05
CA ARG A 134 -1.16 0.09 -5.88
C ARG A 134 0.25 -0.49 -6.04
N GLU A 135 0.35 -1.74 -6.45
CA GLU A 135 1.63 -2.40 -6.73
C GLU A 135 2.42 -1.67 -7.81
N GLU A 136 1.75 -1.25 -8.90
CA GLU A 136 2.37 -0.47 -9.97
C GLU A 136 2.95 0.83 -9.45
N ARG A 137 2.18 1.59 -8.68
CA ARG A 137 2.65 2.85 -8.08
C ARG A 137 3.87 2.63 -7.18
N ILE A 138 3.87 1.57 -6.38
CA ILE A 138 5.00 1.23 -5.50
C ILE A 138 6.25 0.90 -6.32
N ILE A 139 6.11 0.14 -7.41
CA ILE A 139 7.22 -0.25 -8.29
C ILE A 139 7.78 0.97 -9.03
N ASP A 140 6.91 1.77 -9.64
CA ASP A 140 7.30 2.99 -10.37
C ASP A 140 7.99 3.99 -9.45
N GLN A 141 7.44 4.18 -8.25
CA GLN A 141 8.02 5.01 -7.20
C GLN A 141 9.43 4.54 -6.82
N ALA A 142 9.61 3.26 -6.68
CA ALA A 142 10.89 2.69 -6.29
C ALA A 142 11.94 2.77 -7.42
N LEU A 143 11.54 2.62 -8.67
CA LEU A 143 12.42 2.85 -9.82
C LEU A 143 12.87 4.31 -9.93
N MET A 144 11.94 5.26 -9.74
CA MET A 144 12.25 6.69 -9.68
C MET A 144 13.20 7.01 -8.52
N ASN A 145 12.94 6.46 -7.33
CA ASN A 145 13.79 6.64 -6.15
C ASN A 145 15.23 6.14 -6.42
N LYS A 146 15.37 5.00 -7.08
CA LYS A 146 16.68 4.45 -7.44
C LYS A 146 17.50 5.41 -8.32
N GLN A 147 16.88 6.00 -9.34
CA GLN A 147 17.55 6.96 -10.21
C GLN A 147 17.90 8.26 -9.48
N LEU A 148 16.95 8.78 -8.68
CA LEU A 148 17.17 9.96 -7.86
C LEU A 148 18.34 9.78 -6.88
N ILE A 149 18.38 8.65 -6.15
CA ILE A 149 19.44 8.33 -5.20
C ILE A 149 20.80 8.34 -5.90
N ARG A 150 20.90 7.70 -7.06
CA ARG A 150 22.18 7.61 -7.79
C ARG A 150 22.67 8.98 -8.26
N ASN A 151 21.76 9.80 -8.80
CA ASN A 151 22.11 11.14 -9.28
C ASN A 151 22.48 12.06 -8.10
N LEU A 152 21.64 12.11 -7.07
CA LEU A 152 21.89 12.91 -5.87
C LEU A 152 23.20 12.52 -5.18
N ALA A 153 23.51 11.24 -5.11
CA ALA A 153 24.73 10.79 -4.46
C ALA A 153 25.99 11.28 -5.19
N HIS A 154 25.98 11.30 -6.53
CA HIS A 154 27.10 11.86 -7.29
C HIS A 154 27.18 13.38 -7.13
N GLU A 155 26.06 14.09 -7.18
CA GLU A 155 26.01 15.54 -7.06
C GLU A 155 26.34 16.05 -5.64
N ILE A 156 26.07 15.25 -4.59
CA ILE A 156 26.43 15.60 -3.21
C ILE A 156 27.90 15.27 -2.91
N LYS A 157 28.44 14.15 -3.44
CA LYS A 157 29.84 13.78 -3.22
C LYS A 157 30.84 14.82 -3.74
N ASN A 158 30.53 15.42 -4.89
CA ASN A 158 31.41 16.40 -5.52
C ASN A 158 31.66 17.62 -4.64
N PRO A 159 30.64 18.38 -4.14
CA PRO A 159 30.87 19.51 -3.27
C PRO A 159 31.46 19.10 -1.91
N LEU A 160 31.08 17.93 -1.35
CA LEU A 160 31.67 17.44 -0.10
C LEU A 160 33.18 17.17 -0.24
N GLY A 161 33.59 16.60 -1.37
CA GLY A 161 35.00 16.44 -1.68
C GLY A 161 35.77 17.77 -1.78
N GLY A 162 35.14 18.79 -2.38
CA GLY A 162 35.69 20.13 -2.45
C GLY A 162 35.81 20.80 -1.08
N ILE A 163 34.77 20.74 -0.25
CA ILE A 163 34.76 21.29 1.11
C ILE A 163 35.82 20.61 1.97
N ARG A 164 35.92 19.29 1.93
CA ARG A 164 36.93 18.52 2.63
C ARG A 164 38.34 18.90 2.21
N GLY A 165 38.59 18.94 0.87
CA GLY A 165 39.88 19.34 0.34
C GLY A 165 40.33 20.74 0.72
N ALA A 166 39.39 21.70 0.64
CA ALA A 166 39.64 23.08 1.08
C ALA A 166 39.98 23.17 2.59
N ALA A 167 39.22 22.44 3.43
CA ALA A 167 39.47 22.38 4.87
C ALA A 167 40.83 21.73 5.20
N GLN A 168 41.25 20.71 4.46
CA GLN A 168 42.55 20.08 4.60
C GLN A 168 43.69 21.03 4.22
N LEU A 169 43.55 21.79 3.12
CA LEU A 169 44.56 22.79 2.72
C LEU A 169 44.65 23.89 3.77
N LEU A 170 43.53 24.40 4.27
CA LEU A 170 43.52 25.38 5.34
C LEU A 170 44.19 24.87 6.62
N GLU A 171 44.00 23.60 6.98
CA GLU A 171 44.62 23.00 8.17
C GLU A 171 46.17 23.02 8.08
N PHE A 172 46.77 22.89 6.88
CA PHE A 172 48.19 23.01 6.67
C PHE A 172 48.71 24.43 6.83
N GLU A 173 47.93 25.44 6.42
CA GLU A 173 48.31 26.84 6.45
C GLU A 173 48.10 27.52 7.83
N LEU A 174 47.27 26.93 8.67
CA LEU A 174 46.92 27.48 9.97
C LEU A 174 47.98 27.14 11.03
N GLU A 175 48.61 28.14 11.64
CA GLU A 175 49.53 27.96 12.76
C GLU A 175 48.81 27.81 14.11
N GLN A 176 47.66 28.47 14.27
CA GLN A 176 46.90 28.48 15.53
C GLN A 176 46.14 27.16 15.72
N ARG A 177 46.41 26.50 16.85
CA ARG A 177 45.78 25.21 17.19
C ARG A 177 44.25 25.31 17.27
N GLU A 178 43.69 26.39 17.83
CA GLU A 178 42.28 26.63 17.96
C GLU A 178 41.55 26.71 16.60
N LEU A 179 42.20 27.29 15.58
CA LEU A 179 41.64 27.36 14.23
C LEU A 179 41.72 26.00 13.51
N ARG A 180 42.69 25.18 13.82
CA ARG A 180 42.77 23.80 13.31
C ARG A 180 41.62 22.92 13.85
N GLU A 181 41.15 23.18 15.06
CA GLU A 181 39.97 22.44 15.59
C GLU A 181 38.74 22.67 14.72
N TYR A 182 38.52 23.87 14.17
CA TYR A 182 37.41 24.14 13.26
C TYR A 182 37.56 23.40 11.92
N THR A 183 38.76 23.34 11.34
CA THR A 183 38.98 22.58 10.09
C THR A 183 38.78 21.08 10.30
N GLN A 184 39.18 20.55 11.45
CA GLN A 184 38.93 19.13 11.80
C GLN A 184 37.45 18.83 11.95
N VAL A 185 36.67 19.75 12.51
CA VAL A 185 35.19 19.58 12.56
C VAL A 185 34.60 19.55 11.17
N ILE A 186 35.02 20.45 10.26
CA ILE A 186 34.55 20.50 8.87
C ILE A 186 34.90 19.19 8.14
N ILE A 187 36.12 18.71 8.28
CA ILE A 187 36.58 17.44 7.67
C ILE A 187 35.75 16.27 8.19
N LYS A 188 35.56 16.18 9.51
CA LYS A 188 34.79 15.11 10.16
C LYS A 188 33.33 15.09 9.72
N GLU A 189 32.69 16.26 9.65
CA GLU A 189 31.29 16.34 9.19
C GLU A 189 31.17 16.05 7.69
N SER A 190 32.16 16.46 6.87
CA SER A 190 32.20 16.10 5.44
C SER A 190 32.35 14.58 5.25
N ASP A 191 33.22 13.92 6.00
CA ASP A 191 33.41 12.47 6.00
C ASP A 191 32.14 11.74 6.48
N ARG A 192 31.45 12.27 7.50
CA ARG A 192 30.19 11.74 7.97
C ARG A 192 29.09 11.80 6.92
N LEU A 193 28.95 12.96 6.24
CA LEU A 193 27.99 13.12 5.14
C LEU A 193 28.32 12.21 3.97
N GLN A 194 29.60 12.06 3.63
CA GLN A 194 30.03 11.15 2.57
C GLN A 194 29.67 9.69 2.90
N THR A 195 29.86 9.29 4.15
CA THR A 195 29.47 7.96 4.63
C THR A 195 27.95 7.73 4.54
N LEU A 196 27.12 8.74 4.85
CA LEU A 196 25.66 8.65 4.68
C LEU A 196 25.26 8.48 3.21
N VAL A 197 25.92 9.23 2.31
CA VAL A 197 25.71 9.09 0.85
C VAL A 197 26.17 7.72 0.34
N ASP A 198 27.28 7.20 0.85
CA ASP A 198 27.76 5.86 0.50
C ASP A 198 26.80 4.75 0.93
N ARG A 199 26.21 4.86 2.11
CA ARG A 199 25.16 3.94 2.58
C ARG A 199 23.95 3.94 1.66
N LEU A 200 23.54 5.10 1.13
CA LEU A 200 22.45 5.19 0.13
C LEU A 200 22.73 4.40 -1.15
N LEU A 201 24.02 4.35 -1.56
CA LEU A 201 24.47 3.62 -2.75
C LEU A 201 24.77 2.14 -2.48
N GLU A 202 24.84 1.71 -1.22
CA GLU A 202 25.24 0.37 -0.81
C GLU A 202 24.45 -0.75 -1.51
N PRO A 203 23.11 -0.69 -1.63
CA PRO A 203 22.34 -1.69 -2.36
C PRO A 203 22.76 -1.87 -3.81
N HIS A 204 23.41 -0.85 -4.40
CA HIS A 204 23.75 -0.82 -5.82
C HIS A 204 25.24 -1.13 -6.10
N ARG A 205 26.07 -1.18 -5.06
CA ARG A 205 27.51 -1.41 -5.17
C ARG A 205 27.91 -2.87 -4.97
N HIS A 206 27.18 -3.60 -4.13
CA HIS A 206 27.51 -5.00 -3.87
C HIS A 206 26.83 -5.93 -4.86
N PRO A 207 27.54 -6.93 -5.42
CA PRO A 207 26.92 -7.95 -6.23
C PRO A 207 25.87 -8.70 -5.40
N TYR A 208 24.77 -9.07 -6.04
CA TYR A 208 23.75 -9.91 -5.43
C TYR A 208 24.28 -11.35 -5.33
N ILE A 209 24.44 -11.84 -4.11
CA ILE A 209 24.96 -13.19 -3.84
C ILE A 209 23.79 -14.07 -3.41
N ALA A 210 23.19 -14.76 -4.37
CA ALA A 210 22.07 -15.67 -4.09
C ALA A 210 22.57 -16.96 -3.42
N THR A 211 22.12 -17.19 -2.21
CA THR A 211 22.30 -18.43 -1.44
C THR A 211 20.94 -19.02 -1.08
N ASP A 212 20.91 -20.23 -0.55
CA ASP A 212 19.72 -20.75 0.09
C ASP A 212 19.52 -20.06 1.43
N VAL A 213 18.35 -19.42 1.61
CA VAL A 213 18.03 -18.59 2.77
C VAL A 213 16.82 -19.16 3.49
N ASN A 214 16.99 -19.41 4.78
CA ASN A 214 15.88 -19.64 5.70
C ASN A 214 15.45 -18.29 6.30
N ILE A 215 14.20 -17.90 6.04
CA ILE A 215 13.70 -16.59 6.51
C ILE A 215 13.66 -16.49 8.05
N HIS A 216 13.43 -17.59 8.73
CA HIS A 216 13.37 -17.58 10.18
C HIS A 216 14.74 -17.31 10.81
N GLU A 217 15.83 -17.77 10.18
CA GLU A 217 17.20 -17.42 10.61
C GLU A 217 17.45 -15.92 10.46
N VAL A 218 16.97 -15.30 9.37
CA VAL A 218 17.03 -13.85 9.14
C VAL A 218 16.26 -13.12 10.25
N CYS A 219 15.03 -13.55 10.54
CA CYS A 219 14.19 -13.00 11.60
C CYS A 219 14.86 -13.10 12.98
N GLU A 220 15.43 -14.28 13.34
CA GLU A 220 16.08 -14.48 14.62
C GLU A 220 17.37 -13.65 14.76
N ARG A 221 18.12 -13.49 13.68
CA ARG A 221 19.30 -12.61 13.68
C ARG A 221 18.93 -11.17 13.98
N VAL A 222 17.91 -10.65 13.28
CA VAL A 222 17.42 -9.28 13.49
C VAL A 222 16.84 -9.10 14.89
N ARG A 223 16.03 -10.05 15.33
CA ARG A 223 15.46 -10.05 16.67
C ARG A 223 16.54 -9.95 17.74
N SER A 224 17.61 -10.75 17.64
CA SER A 224 18.71 -10.75 18.59
C SER A 224 19.46 -9.41 18.62
N VAL A 225 19.69 -8.79 17.46
CA VAL A 225 20.36 -7.49 17.37
C VAL A 225 19.51 -6.38 17.98
N VAL A 226 18.20 -6.32 17.65
CA VAL A 226 17.33 -5.25 18.14
C VAL A 226 17.08 -5.39 19.66
N LEU A 227 16.92 -6.61 20.18
CA LEU A 227 16.78 -6.82 21.63
C LEU A 227 18.07 -6.50 22.41
N ALA A 228 19.24 -6.61 21.78
CA ALA A 228 20.50 -6.15 22.38
C ALA A 228 20.60 -4.61 22.42
N GLU A 229 20.01 -3.91 21.44
CA GLU A 229 19.93 -2.44 21.43
C GLU A 229 18.86 -1.89 22.39
N PHE A 230 17.75 -2.65 22.58
CA PHE A 230 16.63 -2.31 23.45
C PHE A 230 16.41 -3.42 24.48
N PRO A 231 17.27 -3.53 25.50
CA PRO A 231 17.29 -4.69 26.40
C PRO A 231 16.12 -4.76 27.40
N GLN A 232 15.36 -3.66 27.54
CA GLN A 232 14.24 -3.58 28.49
C GLN A 232 13.05 -2.90 27.83
N GLY A 233 11.85 -3.33 28.19
CA GLY A 233 10.59 -2.70 27.78
C GLY A 233 10.12 -3.01 26.35
N LEU A 234 10.90 -3.74 25.55
CA LEU A 234 10.54 -4.18 24.20
C LEU A 234 10.38 -5.71 24.17
N SER A 235 9.26 -6.17 23.63
CA SER A 235 9.00 -7.58 23.31
C SER A 235 8.95 -7.77 21.79
N ILE A 236 9.67 -8.78 21.27
CA ILE A 236 9.58 -9.19 19.86
C ILE A 236 9.08 -10.62 19.80
N GLU A 237 7.80 -10.76 19.44
CA GLU A 237 7.09 -12.04 19.36
C GLU A 237 7.29 -12.71 18.01
N ARG A 238 7.20 -14.04 17.99
CA ARG A 238 7.33 -14.91 16.82
C ARG A 238 5.98 -15.50 16.47
N ASP A 239 5.56 -15.36 15.22
CA ASP A 239 4.36 -16.00 14.68
C ASP A 239 4.72 -16.61 13.32
N TYR A 240 5.54 -17.68 13.36
CA TYR A 240 6.18 -18.27 12.19
C TYR A 240 5.39 -19.45 11.61
N ASP A 241 5.25 -19.44 10.30
CA ASP A 241 4.80 -20.60 9.52
C ASP A 241 6.00 -21.51 9.23
N VAL A 242 6.12 -22.60 9.98
CA VAL A 242 7.24 -23.55 9.86
C VAL A 242 7.24 -24.34 8.56
N SER A 243 6.18 -24.25 7.74
CA SER A 243 6.09 -24.93 6.45
C SER A 243 6.80 -24.18 5.30
N LEU A 244 7.32 -22.96 5.59
CA LEU A 244 8.03 -22.18 4.58
C LEU A 244 9.34 -22.86 4.15
N PRO A 245 9.54 -23.10 2.86
CA PRO A 245 10.80 -23.63 2.36
C PRO A 245 11.90 -22.57 2.34
N ASP A 246 13.15 -23.02 2.30
CA ASP A 246 14.27 -22.15 1.96
C ASP A 246 14.11 -21.64 0.53
N PHE A 247 14.61 -20.42 0.27
CA PHE A 247 14.52 -19.80 -1.04
C PHE A 247 15.84 -19.14 -1.45
N ARG A 248 16.01 -18.88 -2.74
CA ARG A 248 17.22 -18.23 -3.26
C ARG A 248 17.18 -16.73 -2.99
N GLY A 249 18.14 -16.25 -2.20
CA GLY A 249 18.22 -14.84 -1.82
C GLY A 249 19.61 -14.45 -1.30
N ASP A 250 19.80 -13.16 -1.11
CA ASP A 250 20.98 -12.60 -0.45
C ASP A 250 20.66 -12.38 1.03
N LYS A 251 21.16 -13.30 1.87
CA LYS A 251 20.87 -13.33 3.31
C LYS A 251 21.24 -12.01 4.01
N GLU A 252 22.38 -11.42 3.67
CA GLU A 252 22.84 -10.18 4.32
C GLU A 252 21.95 -8.98 3.96
N GLN A 253 21.53 -8.88 2.69
CA GLN A 253 20.59 -7.83 2.26
C GLN A 253 19.22 -7.98 2.91
N LEU A 254 18.73 -9.21 3.08
CA LEU A 254 17.46 -9.45 3.77
C LEU A 254 17.55 -9.13 5.27
N ILE A 255 18.67 -9.49 5.92
CA ILE A 255 18.92 -9.08 7.31
C ILE A 255 18.90 -7.55 7.42
N GLN A 256 19.58 -6.84 6.51
CA GLN A 256 19.65 -5.38 6.53
C GLN A 256 18.29 -4.73 6.27
N ALA A 257 17.51 -5.27 5.32
CA ALA A 257 16.15 -4.80 5.03
C ALA A 257 15.26 -4.93 6.27
N LEU A 258 15.23 -6.13 6.85
CA LEU A 258 14.41 -6.41 8.02
C LEU A 258 14.86 -5.63 9.25
N LEU A 259 16.17 -5.48 9.46
CA LEU A 259 16.74 -4.69 10.56
C LEU A 259 16.32 -3.22 10.47
N ASN A 260 16.33 -2.63 9.27
CA ASN A 260 15.87 -1.25 9.07
C ASN A 260 14.39 -1.07 9.47
N ILE A 261 13.54 -2.03 9.11
CA ILE A 261 12.12 -1.97 9.43
C ILE A 261 11.88 -2.17 10.93
N VAL A 262 12.46 -3.23 11.52
CA VAL A 262 12.26 -3.57 12.94
C VAL A 262 12.84 -2.49 13.86
N ARG A 263 14.02 -1.93 13.52
CA ARG A 263 14.61 -0.81 14.26
C ARG A 263 13.74 0.44 14.18
N ASN A 264 13.17 0.76 13.01
CA ASN A 264 12.23 1.86 12.86
C ASN A 264 10.99 1.67 13.74
N GLY A 265 10.46 0.45 13.83
CA GLY A 265 9.38 0.10 14.75
C GLY A 265 9.78 0.30 16.20
N ALA A 266 10.92 -0.25 16.64
CA ALA A 266 11.43 -0.10 18.01
C ALA A 266 11.66 1.38 18.39
N GLU A 267 12.22 2.16 17.48
CA GLU A 267 12.40 3.60 17.69
C GLU A 267 11.07 4.36 17.80
N ALA A 268 10.02 3.92 17.06
CA ALA A 268 8.68 4.51 17.17
C ALA A 268 8.01 4.20 18.50
N LEU A 269 8.44 3.11 19.14
CA LEU A 269 7.90 2.62 20.40
C LEU A 269 8.61 3.16 21.65
N ARG A 270 9.42 4.22 21.56
CA ARG A 270 10.20 4.74 22.71
C ARG A 270 9.35 5.00 23.96
N GLU A 271 8.16 5.55 23.80
CA GLU A 271 7.25 5.81 24.92
C GLU A 271 6.70 4.51 25.49
N GLN A 272 6.32 3.55 24.65
CA GLN A 272 5.84 2.23 25.05
C GLN A 272 6.96 1.42 25.70
N ILE A 273 8.20 1.52 25.20
CA ILE A 273 9.38 0.91 25.81
C ILE A 273 9.57 1.43 27.23
N ALA A 274 9.44 2.75 27.45
CA ALA A 274 9.54 3.34 28.78
C ALA A 274 8.43 2.86 29.76
N ARG A 275 7.26 2.47 29.21
CA ARG A 275 6.13 1.91 29.98
C ARG A 275 6.21 0.40 30.15
N GLY A 276 7.04 -0.30 29.35
CA GLY A 276 7.16 -1.74 29.36
C GLY A 276 6.10 -2.50 28.56
N ASP A 277 5.36 -1.81 27.66
CA ASP A 277 4.28 -2.37 26.85
C ASP A 277 4.57 -2.37 25.33
N ALA A 278 5.82 -2.07 24.94
CA ALA A 278 6.24 -2.09 23.55
C ALA A 278 6.28 -3.52 22.99
N ARG A 279 5.60 -3.71 21.85
CA ARG A 279 5.50 -5.02 21.20
C ARG A 279 5.69 -4.92 19.70
N ILE A 280 6.56 -5.80 19.16
CA ILE A 280 6.70 -6.06 17.74
C ILE A 280 6.40 -7.54 17.50
N VAL A 281 5.67 -7.86 16.44
CA VAL A 281 5.39 -9.24 16.03
C VAL A 281 6.04 -9.48 14.68
N LEU A 282 6.90 -10.49 14.59
CA LEU A 282 7.41 -11.02 13.32
C LEU A 282 6.56 -12.21 12.92
N ARG A 283 5.78 -12.04 11.84
CA ARG A 283 4.87 -13.06 11.35
C ARG A 283 5.28 -13.49 9.95
N THR A 284 5.32 -14.78 9.71
CA THR A 284 5.58 -15.35 8.38
C THR A 284 4.42 -16.23 7.92
N ARG A 285 4.05 -16.16 6.64
CA ARG A 285 2.99 -16.98 6.03
C ARG A 285 3.37 -17.34 4.60
N VAL A 286 2.74 -18.40 4.08
CA VAL A 286 2.79 -18.75 2.65
C VAL A 286 1.61 -18.09 1.94
N ALA A 287 1.90 -17.19 1.00
CA ALA A 287 0.91 -16.67 0.06
C ALA A 287 0.89 -17.53 -1.22
N ARG A 288 -0.31 -17.86 -1.72
CA ARG A 288 -0.50 -18.68 -2.92
C ARG A 288 -1.18 -17.87 -4.02
N LYS A 289 -0.76 -18.11 -5.28
CA LYS A 289 -1.34 -17.46 -6.47
C LYS A 289 -1.38 -15.93 -6.32
N ILE A 290 -0.26 -15.35 -5.92
CA ILE A 290 -0.12 -13.92 -5.71
C ILE A 290 0.59 -13.29 -6.90
N THR A 291 0.16 -12.10 -7.29
CA THR A 291 0.85 -11.28 -8.29
C THR A 291 1.83 -10.38 -7.57
N ILE A 292 3.10 -10.39 -7.97
CA ILE A 292 4.15 -9.48 -7.51
C ILE A 292 4.78 -8.89 -8.76
N ALA A 293 4.87 -7.57 -8.85
CA ALA A 293 5.48 -6.87 -10.00
C ALA A 293 4.91 -7.35 -11.37
N LYS A 294 3.58 -7.48 -11.48
CA LYS A 294 2.86 -7.96 -12.69
C LYS A 294 3.13 -9.41 -13.08
N ARG A 295 3.83 -10.17 -12.25
CA ARG A 295 4.08 -11.59 -12.47
C ARG A 295 3.31 -12.42 -11.47
N LEU A 296 2.58 -13.42 -11.97
CA LEU A 296 1.87 -14.37 -11.13
C LEU A 296 2.85 -15.41 -10.58
N HIS A 297 2.97 -15.46 -9.26
CA HIS A 297 3.76 -16.45 -8.55
C HIS A 297 2.85 -17.52 -7.92
N LYS A 298 3.24 -18.79 -8.05
CA LYS A 298 2.48 -19.89 -7.43
C LYS A 298 2.54 -19.82 -5.92
N LEU A 299 3.72 -19.45 -5.40
CA LEU A 299 4.02 -19.32 -3.98
C LEU A 299 4.86 -18.08 -3.74
N ALA A 300 4.59 -17.40 -2.64
CA ALA A 300 5.42 -16.34 -2.11
C ALA A 300 5.51 -16.43 -0.59
N LEU A 301 6.61 -15.99 -0.04
CA LEU A 301 6.76 -15.68 1.38
C LEU A 301 6.10 -14.35 1.65
N GLU A 302 5.27 -14.33 2.67
CA GLU A 302 4.68 -13.13 3.25
C GLU A 302 5.25 -12.96 4.66
N LEU A 303 6.03 -11.88 4.85
CA LEU A 303 6.62 -11.52 6.13
C LEU A 303 6.02 -10.20 6.61
N HIS A 304 5.46 -10.21 7.81
CA HIS A 304 4.93 -9.03 8.47
C HIS A 304 5.82 -8.61 9.64
N VAL A 305 6.03 -7.32 9.76
CA VAL A 305 6.57 -6.64 10.94
C VAL A 305 5.48 -5.74 11.49
N ILE A 306 4.88 -6.15 12.60
CA ILE A 306 3.71 -5.48 13.18
C ILE A 306 4.12 -4.86 14.51
N ASP A 307 3.99 -3.55 14.65
CA ASP A 307 4.22 -2.84 15.92
C ASP A 307 2.93 -2.25 16.49
N ASN A 308 2.90 -2.01 17.79
CA ASN A 308 1.80 -1.37 18.52
C ASN A 308 2.02 0.12 18.75
N GLY A 309 2.76 0.79 17.88
CA GLY A 309 3.17 2.18 17.97
C GLY A 309 2.05 3.19 17.66
N PRO A 310 2.40 4.48 17.69
CA PRO A 310 1.45 5.57 17.48
C PRO A 310 0.92 5.63 16.03
N GLY A 311 1.49 4.85 15.13
CA GLY A 311 1.21 4.93 13.70
C GLY A 311 2.07 5.96 12.96
N ILE A 312 1.92 5.99 11.65
CA ILE A 312 2.62 6.92 10.76
C ILE A 312 1.69 8.11 10.47
N PRO A 313 2.16 9.36 10.65
CA PRO A 313 1.38 10.55 10.33
C PRO A 313 0.88 10.54 8.88
N ALA A 314 -0.35 11.01 8.65
CA ALA A 314 -1.00 10.93 7.35
C ALA A 314 -0.25 11.73 6.25
N ASP A 315 0.38 12.85 6.63
CA ASP A 315 1.12 13.75 5.74
C ASP A 315 2.40 13.14 5.14
N ILE A 316 2.99 12.14 5.81
CA ILE A 316 4.20 11.45 5.34
C ILE A 316 3.94 10.01 4.88
N ARG A 317 2.77 9.43 5.16
CA ARG A 317 2.47 8.00 4.93
C ARG A 317 2.77 7.55 3.50
N ASP A 318 2.36 8.33 2.51
CA ASP A 318 2.57 7.98 1.10
C ASP A 318 4.02 8.19 0.64
N ARG A 319 4.85 8.81 1.48
CA ARG A 319 6.24 9.17 1.16
C ARG A 319 7.28 8.51 2.06
N ILE A 320 6.88 7.56 2.91
CA ILE A 320 7.80 6.91 3.88
C ILE A 320 8.97 6.15 3.23
N PHE A 321 8.82 5.76 1.96
CA PHE A 321 9.87 5.10 1.18
C PHE A 321 10.72 6.07 0.36
N TYR A 322 10.40 7.38 0.34
CA TYR A 322 11.24 8.37 -0.32
C TYR A 322 12.51 8.65 0.51
N PRO A 323 13.66 8.88 -0.16
CA PRO A 323 14.90 9.22 0.53
C PRO A 323 14.74 10.51 1.35
N LEU A 324 15.37 10.53 2.51
CA LEU A 324 15.41 11.69 3.42
C LEU A 324 14.05 12.10 4.02
N VAL A 325 13.01 11.30 3.81
CA VAL A 325 11.73 11.50 4.49
C VAL A 325 11.79 10.84 5.86
N SER A 326 11.59 11.64 6.91
CA SER A 326 11.56 11.18 8.29
C SER A 326 10.46 11.90 9.04
N GLY A 327 9.67 11.17 9.81
CA GLY A 327 8.71 11.73 10.76
C GLY A 327 9.30 12.02 12.14
N ARG A 328 10.64 11.97 12.29
CA ARG A 328 11.34 12.13 13.57
C ARG A 328 12.51 13.07 13.44
N ASP A 329 12.76 13.84 14.50
CA ASP A 329 13.94 14.67 14.62
C ASP A 329 15.20 13.79 14.69
N GLY A 330 16.18 14.07 13.82
CA GLY A 330 17.44 13.33 13.74
C GLY A 330 17.41 11.99 13.00
N GLY A 331 16.27 11.58 12.48
CA GLY A 331 16.17 10.41 11.60
C GLY A 331 16.81 10.68 10.24
N SER A 332 17.64 9.75 9.73
CA SER A 332 18.28 9.89 8.41
C SER A 332 17.29 9.84 7.23
N GLY A 333 16.08 9.28 7.44
CA GLY A 333 15.11 9.06 6.38
C GLY A 333 15.55 8.07 5.29
N LEU A 334 16.58 7.24 5.56
CA LEU A 334 17.19 6.34 4.58
C LEU A 334 16.82 4.87 4.80
N GLY A 335 16.45 4.49 6.02
CA GLY A 335 16.28 3.09 6.40
C GLY A 335 15.21 2.36 5.59
N LEU A 336 14.02 2.97 5.42
CA LEU A 336 12.92 2.36 4.65
C LEU A 336 13.19 2.35 3.14
N THR A 337 13.87 3.36 2.63
CA THR A 337 14.29 3.41 1.22
C THR A 337 15.28 2.27 0.90
N LEU A 338 16.23 2.01 1.81
CA LEU A 338 17.17 0.89 1.70
C LEU A 338 16.45 -0.45 1.80
N ALA A 339 15.52 -0.60 2.74
CA ALA A 339 14.72 -1.81 2.88
C ALA A 339 13.93 -2.11 1.59
N GLN A 340 13.29 -1.10 1.01
CA GLN A 340 12.57 -1.22 -0.27
C GLN A 340 13.52 -1.66 -1.39
N SER A 341 14.72 -1.06 -1.49
CA SER A 341 15.70 -1.41 -2.51
C SER A 341 16.20 -2.86 -2.38
N PHE A 342 16.44 -3.34 -1.17
CA PHE A 342 16.85 -4.72 -0.94
C PHE A 342 15.73 -5.73 -1.26
N VAL A 343 14.49 -5.45 -0.85
CA VAL A 343 13.33 -6.29 -1.18
C VAL A 343 13.13 -6.39 -2.69
N GLN A 344 13.25 -5.27 -3.41
CA GLN A 344 13.12 -5.25 -4.88
C GLN A 344 14.21 -6.03 -5.61
N ARG A 345 15.44 -6.08 -5.07
CA ARG A 345 16.49 -6.92 -5.65
C ARG A 345 16.20 -8.42 -5.54
N HIS A 346 15.25 -8.80 -4.70
CA HIS A 346 14.71 -10.14 -4.57
C HIS A 346 13.39 -10.33 -5.34
N ASP A 347 13.10 -9.45 -6.32
CA ASP A 347 11.82 -9.41 -7.05
C ASP A 347 10.60 -9.32 -6.13
N GLY A 348 10.79 -8.76 -4.93
CA GLY A 348 9.80 -8.63 -3.89
C GLY A 348 9.09 -7.28 -3.87
N LEU A 349 8.06 -7.19 -3.04
CA LEU A 349 7.27 -5.99 -2.80
C LEU A 349 7.23 -5.71 -1.29
N ILE A 350 7.24 -4.42 -0.91
CA ILE A 350 7.01 -3.98 0.46
C ILE A 350 5.85 -3.01 0.51
N GLU A 351 4.92 -3.24 1.40
CA GLU A 351 3.75 -2.43 1.66
C GLU A 351 3.71 -2.00 3.13
N CYS A 352 2.97 -0.93 3.42
CA CYS A 352 2.78 -0.46 4.79
C CYS A 352 1.32 -0.07 5.01
N GLU A 353 0.72 -0.65 6.04
CA GLU A 353 -0.57 -0.23 6.58
C GLU A 353 -0.36 0.32 7.99
N SER A 354 -0.81 1.55 8.24
CA SER A 354 -0.58 2.19 9.52
C SER A 354 -1.80 2.96 10.01
N ARG A 355 -2.10 2.71 11.30
CA ARG A 355 -3.10 3.42 12.09
C ARG A 355 -2.60 3.52 13.53
N PRO A 356 -3.12 4.44 14.35
CA PRO A 356 -2.77 4.50 15.77
C PRO A 356 -2.96 3.15 16.46
N GLY A 357 -1.93 2.68 17.15
CA GLY A 357 -1.90 1.39 17.83
C GLY A 357 -1.50 0.20 16.95
N ARG A 358 -1.27 0.39 15.65
CA ARG A 358 -0.80 -0.68 14.76
C ARG A 358 -0.14 -0.12 13.51
N THR A 359 1.13 -0.43 13.30
CA THR A 359 1.80 -0.31 12.00
C THR A 359 2.19 -1.71 11.54
N ASP A 360 1.90 -2.04 10.29
CA ASP A 360 2.15 -3.35 9.70
C ASP A 360 2.92 -3.16 8.39
N PHE A 361 4.19 -3.54 8.39
CA PHE A 361 5.00 -3.63 7.17
C PHE A 361 4.91 -5.06 6.64
N ARG A 362 4.37 -5.20 5.44
CA ARG A 362 4.22 -6.46 4.73
C ARG A 362 5.25 -6.57 3.63
N ILE A 363 6.06 -7.60 3.66
CA ILE A 363 7.07 -7.92 2.65
C ILE A 363 6.64 -9.19 1.93
N LEU A 364 6.59 -9.14 0.60
CA LEU A 364 6.30 -10.26 -0.27
C LEU A 364 7.57 -10.64 -1.04
N LEU A 365 7.98 -11.90 -0.96
CA LEU A 365 9.13 -12.43 -1.71
C LEU A 365 8.70 -13.67 -2.49
N PRO A 366 8.99 -13.76 -3.80
CA PRO A 366 8.65 -14.95 -4.58
C PRO A 366 9.43 -16.17 -4.10
N LEU A 367 8.77 -17.32 -3.97
CA LEU A 367 9.37 -18.59 -3.65
C LEU A 367 9.46 -19.43 -4.92
N GLY A 368 10.51 -19.26 -5.70
CA GLY A 368 10.82 -20.07 -6.89
C GLY A 368 10.03 -19.73 -8.14
#